data_9b416e0c3c7e5cb3f1e8acc114d0af94
#
_entry.id   9b416e0c3c7e5cb3f1e8acc114d0af94
#
_cell.length_a   1.000
_cell.length_b   1.000
_cell.length_c   1.000
_cell.angle_alpha   90.00
_cell.angle_beta   90.00
_cell.angle_gamma   90.00
#
_symmetry.space_group_name_H-M   'P 1'
#
loop_
_entity.id
_entity.type
_entity.pdbx_description
1 polymer ?
#
loop_
_entity_poly.entity_id
_entity_poly.type
_entity_poly.pdbx_seq_one_letter_code
_entity_poly.pdbx_strand_id
1 'polypeptide(L)'
;MAGEKSLFGGVKWVFIDLDDTLWDFSANSDVTLQKLYRNFEIFSLYYPEYEEFDEAYHLKNSELWDLYHHGRIEQEYLKLERFRWLLFSKGYACGDVDELSAAMNEWYLDELARCRELVDGAVDLLECLRERYLIGVLSNGFADVQYRKLLTSGLWRYVQRMVVSDEIGVQKPDRRIFDYALSEVGAVADEVIMIGDNPDADIYGAKSAGWRTIYFNRKGKPSVSAADAEVASLGDVKAYL
;
A
#
# COMPACT_ATOMS: atom_id res chain seq x y z
N MET A 1 -30.78 -20.20 -22.09
CA MET A 1 -29.88 -19.07 -21.91
C MET A 1 -28.56 -19.64 -21.43
N ALA A 2 -27.51 -19.61 -22.25
CA ALA A 2 -26.18 -20.03 -21.81
C ALA A 2 -25.72 -19.01 -20.75
N GLY A 3 -25.50 -19.49 -19.50
CA GLY A 3 -24.97 -18.64 -18.44
C GLY A 3 -23.62 -18.09 -18.92
N GLU A 4 -23.47 -16.77 -18.91
CA GLU A 4 -22.17 -16.13 -19.04
C GLU A 4 -21.26 -16.74 -17.98
N LYS A 5 -20.21 -17.43 -18.43
CA LYS A 5 -19.15 -17.88 -17.51
C LYS A 5 -18.60 -16.62 -16.84
N SER A 6 -18.77 -16.51 -15.52
CA SER A 6 -18.08 -15.46 -14.76
C SER A 6 -16.62 -15.40 -15.20
N LEU A 7 -16.11 -14.22 -15.50
CA LEU A 7 -14.73 -14.00 -15.93
C LEU A 7 -13.75 -14.64 -14.92
N PHE A 8 -14.15 -14.70 -13.66
CA PHE A 8 -13.36 -15.21 -12.54
C PHE A 8 -13.91 -16.53 -11.95
N GLY A 9 -14.56 -17.37 -12.77
CA GLY A 9 -15.04 -18.70 -12.33
C GLY A 9 -13.92 -19.54 -11.73
N GLY A 10 -14.15 -20.17 -10.56
CA GLY A 10 -13.18 -21.01 -9.87
C GLY A 10 -12.27 -20.29 -8.86
N VAL A 11 -12.35 -18.96 -8.76
CA VAL A 11 -11.64 -18.18 -7.72
C VAL A 11 -12.17 -18.56 -6.33
N LYS A 12 -11.26 -18.77 -5.40
CA LYS A 12 -11.52 -19.05 -3.98
C LYS A 12 -10.96 -17.95 -3.08
N TRP A 13 -9.84 -17.36 -3.47
CA TRP A 13 -9.15 -16.31 -2.74
C TRP A 13 -9.13 -14.99 -3.51
N VAL A 14 -9.46 -13.92 -2.80
CA VAL A 14 -9.29 -12.55 -3.28
C VAL A 14 -8.20 -11.89 -2.44
N PHE A 15 -7.02 -11.74 -3.01
CA PHE A 15 -5.97 -10.92 -2.40
C PHE A 15 -6.16 -9.47 -2.83
N ILE A 16 -6.04 -8.57 -1.86
CA ILE A 16 -6.25 -7.14 -2.08
C ILE A 16 -5.03 -6.40 -1.53
N ASP A 17 -4.53 -5.43 -2.28
CA ASP A 17 -3.55 -4.50 -1.74
C ASP A 17 -4.17 -3.64 -0.64
N LEU A 18 -3.34 -3.08 0.24
CA LEU A 18 -3.85 -2.30 1.37
C LEU A 18 -3.85 -0.80 1.08
N ASP A 19 -2.66 -0.24 0.81
CA ASP A 19 -2.47 1.20 0.70
C ASP A 19 -3.01 1.76 -0.61
N ASP A 20 -3.87 2.78 -0.55
CA ASP A 20 -4.61 3.36 -1.67
C ASP A 20 -5.57 2.39 -2.40
N THR A 21 -5.75 1.16 -1.85
CA THR A 21 -6.75 0.21 -2.35
C THR A 21 -7.88 -0.01 -1.34
N LEU A 22 -7.59 -0.44 -0.11
CA LEU A 22 -8.57 -0.55 0.99
C LEU A 22 -8.46 0.59 1.99
N TRP A 23 -7.25 0.94 2.34
CA TRP A 23 -6.91 1.99 3.29
C TRP A 23 -6.40 3.20 2.53
N ASP A 24 -7.01 4.38 2.74
CA ASP A 24 -6.69 5.60 2.00
C ASP A 24 -5.35 6.17 2.48
N PHE A 25 -4.25 5.63 1.91
CA PHE A 25 -2.90 6.06 2.27
C PHE A 25 -2.71 7.55 2.00
N SER A 26 -3.16 8.04 0.86
CA SER A 26 -3.01 9.45 0.48
C SER A 26 -3.63 10.36 1.54
N ALA A 27 -4.91 10.17 1.88
CA ALA A 27 -5.61 11.01 2.86
C ALA A 27 -5.00 10.89 4.28
N ASN A 28 -4.67 9.67 4.72
CA ASN A 28 -4.10 9.44 6.04
C ASN A 28 -2.67 9.99 6.17
N SER A 29 -1.87 9.88 5.10
CA SER A 29 -0.52 10.45 5.05
C SER A 29 -0.56 11.98 5.12
N ASP A 30 -1.45 12.63 4.36
CA ASP A 30 -1.58 14.09 4.35
C ASP A 30 -1.92 14.63 5.74
N VAL A 31 -2.89 14.02 6.43
CA VAL A 31 -3.24 14.40 7.81
C VAL A 31 -2.07 14.19 8.77
N THR A 32 -1.32 13.09 8.60
CA THR A 32 -0.18 12.76 9.45
C THR A 32 0.98 13.73 9.23
N LEU A 33 1.27 14.10 7.98
CA LEU A 33 2.30 15.07 7.62
C LEU A 33 1.99 16.47 8.16
N GLN A 34 0.73 16.90 8.10
CA GLN A 34 0.31 18.17 8.71
C GLN A 34 0.54 18.19 10.23
N LYS A 35 0.24 17.09 10.91
CA LYS A 35 0.51 16.94 12.34
C LYS A 35 2.02 16.93 12.61
N LEU A 36 2.80 16.20 11.82
CA LEU A 36 4.26 16.12 11.97
C LEU A 36 4.90 17.48 11.78
N TYR A 37 4.53 18.24 10.75
CA TYR A 37 5.01 19.59 10.51
C TYR A 37 4.78 20.53 11.71
N ARG A 38 3.61 20.40 12.35
CA ARG A 38 3.27 21.20 13.55
C ARG A 38 3.96 20.70 14.81
N ASN A 39 4.17 19.39 14.93
CA ASN A 39 4.78 18.79 16.12
C ASN A 39 6.29 19.01 16.20
N PHE A 40 6.96 19.06 15.04
CA PHE A 40 8.39 19.35 14.96
C PHE A 40 8.62 20.76 14.43
N GLU A 41 8.68 21.74 15.35
CA GLU A 41 8.83 23.17 15.03
C GLU A 41 10.00 23.47 14.07
N ILE A 42 10.99 22.60 14.03
CA ILE A 42 12.13 22.72 13.10
C ILE A 42 11.67 22.83 11.64
N PHE A 43 10.57 22.18 11.25
CA PHE A 43 10.10 22.25 9.89
C PHE A 43 9.60 23.67 9.53
N SER A 44 8.89 24.34 10.42
CA SER A 44 8.44 25.72 10.18
C SER A 44 9.59 26.74 10.08
N LEU A 45 10.76 26.41 10.61
CA LEU A 45 11.97 27.26 10.47
C LEU A 45 12.63 27.12 9.10
N TYR A 46 12.57 25.94 8.48
CA TYR A 46 13.24 25.64 7.21
C TYR A 46 12.28 25.58 6.02
N TYR A 47 11.01 25.38 6.28
CA TYR A 47 9.89 25.38 5.33
C TYR A 47 8.80 26.29 5.89
N PRO A 48 8.85 27.60 5.61
CA PRO A 48 7.86 28.55 6.17
C PRO A 48 6.42 28.25 5.78
N GLU A 49 6.21 27.67 4.59
CA GLU A 49 4.91 27.23 4.11
C GLU A 49 4.81 25.70 4.15
N TYR A 50 3.68 25.18 4.63
CA TYR A 50 3.44 23.73 4.71
C TYR A 50 3.51 23.05 3.34
N GLU A 51 2.98 23.71 2.31
CA GLU A 51 2.94 23.21 0.94
C GLU A 51 4.35 22.90 0.41
N GLU A 52 5.33 23.74 0.73
CA GLU A 52 6.73 23.50 0.33
C GLU A 52 7.32 22.26 1.02
N PHE A 53 7.01 22.07 2.30
CA PHE A 53 7.39 20.87 3.05
C PHE A 53 6.74 19.63 2.46
N ASP A 54 5.45 19.67 2.19
CA ASP A 54 4.64 18.57 1.68
C ASP A 54 5.14 18.11 0.30
N GLU A 55 5.33 19.03 -0.63
CA GLU A 55 5.90 18.75 -1.95
C GLU A 55 7.29 18.10 -1.86
N ALA A 56 8.17 18.66 -1.01
CA ALA A 56 9.52 18.16 -0.82
C ALA A 56 9.50 16.74 -0.21
N TYR A 57 8.63 16.49 0.77
CA TYR A 57 8.46 15.16 1.36
C TYR A 57 7.99 14.14 0.32
N HIS A 58 6.92 14.44 -0.39
CA HIS A 58 6.34 13.51 -1.37
C HIS A 58 7.31 13.18 -2.50
N LEU A 59 8.06 14.18 -3.00
CA LEU A 59 9.10 13.97 -4.01
C LEU A 59 10.17 13.00 -3.50
N LYS A 60 10.74 13.27 -2.31
CA LYS A 60 11.82 12.44 -1.77
C LYS A 60 11.33 11.05 -1.33
N ASN A 61 10.16 10.96 -0.72
CA ASN A 61 9.58 9.70 -0.30
C ASN A 61 9.28 8.79 -1.49
N SER A 62 8.76 9.34 -2.61
CA SER A 62 8.52 8.58 -3.84
C SER A 62 9.83 8.03 -4.44
N GLU A 63 10.88 8.85 -4.51
CA GLU A 63 12.21 8.41 -4.95
C GLU A 63 12.76 7.26 -4.08
N LEU A 64 12.66 7.40 -2.75
CA LEU A 64 13.17 6.39 -1.82
C LEU A 64 12.40 5.08 -1.91
N TRP A 65 11.07 5.12 -2.05
CA TRP A 65 10.26 3.93 -2.26
C TRP A 65 10.59 3.24 -3.58
N ASP A 66 10.82 3.99 -4.67
CA ASP A 66 11.27 3.42 -5.95
C ASP A 66 12.61 2.69 -5.79
N LEU A 67 13.59 3.32 -5.14
CA LEU A 67 14.87 2.68 -4.86
C LEU A 67 14.73 1.43 -4.00
N TYR A 68 13.87 1.46 -2.98
CA TYR A 68 13.64 0.33 -2.09
C TYR A 68 12.94 -0.82 -2.81
N HIS A 69 11.93 -0.55 -3.63
CA HIS A 69 11.23 -1.56 -4.44
C HIS A 69 12.17 -2.27 -5.44
N HIS A 70 13.22 -1.59 -5.90
CA HIS A 70 14.24 -2.17 -6.76
C HIS A 70 15.43 -2.79 -6.00
N GLY A 71 15.36 -2.88 -4.68
CA GLY A 71 16.42 -3.44 -3.84
C GLY A 71 17.73 -2.65 -3.87
N ARG A 72 17.69 -1.33 -4.19
CA ARG A 72 18.86 -0.45 -4.27
C ARG A 72 19.23 0.17 -2.94
N ILE A 73 18.29 0.20 -2.01
CA ILE A 73 18.48 0.68 -0.64
C ILE A 73 17.80 -0.25 0.35
N GLU A 74 18.30 -0.25 1.58
CA GLU A 74 17.71 -0.98 2.70
C GLU A 74 16.56 -0.18 3.34
N GLN A 75 15.67 -0.87 4.03
CA GLN A 75 14.52 -0.31 4.73
C GLN A 75 14.92 0.79 5.74
N GLU A 76 15.97 0.54 6.51
CA GLU A 76 16.45 1.47 7.52
C GLU A 76 16.98 2.77 6.90
N TYR A 77 17.61 2.67 5.73
CA TYR A 77 18.02 3.85 4.97
C TYR A 77 16.80 4.67 4.50
N LEU A 78 15.75 4.01 3.95
CA LEU A 78 14.53 4.69 3.55
C LEU A 78 13.88 5.42 4.73
N LYS A 79 13.74 4.74 5.87
CA LYS A 79 13.12 5.30 7.09
C LYS A 79 13.84 6.54 7.59
N LEU A 80 15.16 6.52 7.59
CA LEU A 80 16.00 7.63 8.06
C LEU A 80 16.05 8.76 7.02
N GLU A 81 16.35 8.43 5.77
CA GLU A 81 16.72 9.39 4.73
C GLU A 81 15.57 10.32 4.33
N ARG A 82 14.31 9.88 4.39
CA ARG A 82 13.19 10.72 3.99
C ARG A 82 13.06 12.02 4.82
N PHE A 83 13.38 11.97 6.12
CA PHE A 83 13.40 13.16 6.97
C PHE A 83 14.77 13.83 7.04
N ARG A 84 15.84 13.04 7.00
CA ARG A 84 17.22 13.55 6.95
C ARG A 84 17.45 14.44 5.75
N TRP A 85 17.01 14.00 4.56
CA TRP A 85 17.13 14.79 3.35
C TRP A 85 16.35 16.12 3.43
N LEU A 86 15.16 16.13 4.00
CA LEU A 86 14.38 17.37 4.20
C LEU A 86 15.16 18.41 5.00
N LEU A 87 15.83 17.98 6.06
CA LEU A 87 16.63 18.87 6.89
C LEU A 87 17.89 19.33 6.16
N PHE A 88 18.65 18.41 5.56
CA PHE A 88 19.90 18.76 4.86
C PHE A 88 19.68 19.60 3.61
N SER A 89 18.62 19.39 2.85
CA SER A 89 18.32 20.16 1.64
C SER A 89 18.09 21.65 1.91
N LYS A 90 17.76 22.00 3.15
CA LYS A 90 17.57 23.37 3.63
C LYS A 90 18.77 23.90 4.45
N GLY A 91 19.87 23.15 4.50
CA GLY A 91 21.10 23.58 5.18
C GLY A 91 21.10 23.36 6.68
N TYR A 92 20.21 22.51 7.22
CA TYR A 92 20.30 22.12 8.63
C TYR A 92 21.61 21.34 8.87
N ALA A 93 22.44 21.84 9.77
CA ALA A 93 23.76 21.29 10.07
C ALA A 93 24.04 21.24 11.57
N CYS A 94 23.00 21.32 12.40
CA CYS A 94 23.15 21.39 13.86
C CYS A 94 22.70 20.09 14.53
N GLY A 95 23.44 19.66 15.56
CA GLY A 95 23.08 18.51 16.39
C GLY A 95 23.18 17.17 15.65
N ASP A 96 22.57 16.14 16.25
CA ASP A 96 22.48 14.80 15.64
C ASP A 96 21.26 14.72 14.73
N VAL A 97 21.51 14.94 13.44
CA VAL A 97 20.45 14.88 12.39
C VAL A 97 19.86 13.48 12.27
N ASP A 98 20.68 12.45 12.43
CA ASP A 98 20.24 11.07 12.29
C ASP A 98 19.30 10.67 13.45
N GLU A 99 19.63 11.07 14.69
CA GLU A 99 18.74 10.86 15.84
C GLU A 99 17.41 11.60 15.67
N LEU A 100 17.45 12.87 15.25
CA LEU A 100 16.24 13.65 15.01
C LEU A 100 15.39 13.04 13.88
N SER A 101 16.00 12.63 12.79
CA SER A 101 15.31 12.02 11.66
C SER A 101 14.69 10.67 12.03
N ALA A 102 15.37 9.87 12.85
CA ALA A 102 14.84 8.62 13.37
C ALA A 102 13.62 8.86 14.26
N ALA A 103 13.67 9.85 15.17
CA ALA A 103 12.54 10.23 16.01
C ALA A 103 11.33 10.72 15.19
N MET A 104 11.57 11.53 14.14
CA MET A 104 10.52 11.96 13.22
C MET A 104 9.88 10.79 12.49
N ASN A 105 10.70 9.84 12.04
CA ASN A 105 10.20 8.64 11.36
C ASN A 105 9.35 7.75 12.28
N GLU A 106 9.83 7.50 13.47
CA GLU A 106 9.09 6.71 14.48
C GLU A 106 7.74 7.36 14.77
N TRP A 107 7.75 8.66 15.06
CA TRP A 107 6.54 9.42 15.32
C TRP A 107 5.56 9.38 14.12
N TYR A 108 6.08 9.59 12.89
CA TYR A 108 5.26 9.54 11.68
C TYR A 108 4.58 8.19 11.48
N LEU A 109 5.33 7.09 11.60
CA LEU A 109 4.79 5.75 11.41
C LEU A 109 3.79 5.38 12.51
N ASP A 110 4.03 5.83 13.75
CA ASP A 110 3.12 5.60 14.88
C ASP A 110 1.79 6.35 14.68
N GLU A 111 1.82 7.62 14.31
CA GLU A 111 0.62 8.41 14.03
C GLU A 111 -0.10 7.91 12.77
N LEU A 112 0.63 7.59 11.71
CA LEU A 112 0.06 7.04 10.48
C LEU A 112 -0.72 5.75 10.74
N ALA A 113 -0.16 4.82 11.52
CA ALA A 113 -0.81 3.55 11.86
C ALA A 113 -2.07 3.71 12.74
N ARG A 114 -2.31 4.88 13.33
CA ARG A 114 -3.53 5.22 14.09
C ARG A 114 -4.65 5.77 13.22
N CYS A 115 -4.34 6.17 12.00
CA CYS A 115 -5.33 6.69 11.06
C CYS A 115 -6.30 5.59 10.59
N ARG A 116 -7.52 6.00 10.21
CA ARG A 116 -8.62 5.06 9.95
C ARG A 116 -9.37 5.30 8.66
N GLU A 117 -8.98 6.33 7.91
CA GLU A 117 -9.67 6.62 6.64
C GLU A 117 -9.50 5.46 5.67
N LEU A 118 -10.62 5.03 5.13
CA LEU A 118 -10.70 3.94 4.17
C LEU A 118 -11.05 4.50 2.79
N VAL A 119 -10.65 3.77 1.77
CA VAL A 119 -11.12 4.04 0.42
C VAL A 119 -12.64 3.82 0.36
N ASP A 120 -13.34 4.72 -0.31
CA ASP A 120 -14.80 4.64 -0.47
C ASP A 120 -15.23 3.28 -1.01
N GLY A 121 -16.18 2.64 -0.32
CA GLY A 121 -16.68 1.32 -0.68
C GLY A 121 -15.84 0.13 -0.20
N ALA A 122 -14.72 0.35 0.51
CA ALA A 122 -13.86 -0.74 0.98
C ALA A 122 -14.60 -1.73 1.89
N VAL A 123 -15.34 -1.23 2.89
CA VAL A 123 -16.11 -2.09 3.80
C VAL A 123 -17.22 -2.83 3.06
N ASP A 124 -17.95 -2.13 2.19
CA ASP A 124 -19.05 -2.73 1.40
C ASP A 124 -18.55 -3.81 0.44
N LEU A 125 -17.34 -3.64 -0.12
CA LEU A 125 -16.70 -4.66 -0.93
C LEU A 125 -16.35 -5.89 -0.08
N LEU A 126 -15.68 -5.68 1.05
CA LEU A 126 -15.23 -6.76 1.93
C LEU A 126 -16.43 -7.54 2.52
N GLU A 127 -17.52 -6.86 2.89
CA GLU A 127 -18.77 -7.52 3.32
C GLU A 127 -19.36 -8.40 2.21
N CYS A 128 -19.34 -7.93 0.96
CA CYS A 128 -19.82 -8.72 -0.18
C CYS A 128 -18.90 -9.92 -0.47
N LEU A 129 -17.59 -9.71 -0.47
CA LEU A 129 -16.61 -10.76 -0.81
C LEU A 129 -16.60 -11.91 0.20
N ARG A 130 -16.67 -11.60 1.50
CA ARG A 130 -16.59 -12.61 2.57
C ARG A 130 -17.69 -13.67 2.53
N GLU A 131 -18.78 -13.42 1.81
CA GLU A 131 -19.88 -14.37 1.65
C GLU A 131 -19.50 -15.54 0.72
N ARG A 132 -18.53 -15.33 -0.17
CA ARG A 132 -18.20 -16.26 -1.25
C ARG A 132 -16.73 -16.59 -1.37
N TYR A 133 -15.85 -15.73 -0.86
CA TYR A 133 -14.40 -15.81 -1.03
C TYR A 133 -13.67 -15.71 0.30
N LEU A 134 -12.49 -16.29 0.36
CA LEU A 134 -11.50 -16.02 1.40
C LEU A 134 -10.72 -14.76 1.00
N ILE A 135 -10.48 -13.88 1.96
CA ILE A 135 -9.85 -12.58 1.70
C ILE A 135 -8.43 -12.59 2.26
N GLY A 136 -7.47 -12.32 1.39
CA GLY A 136 -6.08 -12.06 1.75
C GLY A 136 -5.71 -10.60 1.55
N VAL A 137 -4.72 -10.13 2.28
CA VAL A 137 -4.04 -8.85 2.01
C VAL A 137 -2.61 -9.15 1.58
N LEU A 138 -2.13 -8.49 0.52
CA LEU A 138 -0.76 -8.60 0.01
C LEU A 138 -0.15 -7.21 -0.15
N SER A 139 0.76 -6.82 0.75
CA SER A 139 1.26 -5.45 0.85
C SER A 139 2.78 -5.32 0.88
N ASN A 140 3.30 -4.24 0.29
CA ASN A 140 4.73 -3.87 0.28
C ASN A 140 5.13 -2.94 1.44
N GLY A 141 4.29 -2.76 2.45
CA GLY A 141 4.60 -1.88 3.58
C GLY A 141 5.46 -2.55 4.67
N PHE A 142 5.72 -1.81 5.75
CA PHE A 142 6.39 -2.32 6.95
C PHE A 142 5.43 -3.15 7.80
N ALA A 143 5.82 -4.34 8.21
CA ALA A 143 4.93 -5.34 8.79
C ALA A 143 4.15 -4.79 10.00
N ASP A 144 4.83 -4.22 10.99
CA ASP A 144 4.20 -3.68 12.19
C ASP A 144 3.18 -2.57 11.88
N VAL A 145 3.49 -1.69 10.91
CA VAL A 145 2.61 -0.60 10.48
C VAL A 145 1.36 -1.16 9.78
N GLN A 146 1.54 -2.11 8.87
CA GLN A 146 0.44 -2.69 8.09
C GLN A 146 -0.52 -3.49 8.97
N TYR A 147 -0.01 -4.28 9.93
CA TYR A 147 -0.86 -4.96 10.90
C TYR A 147 -1.65 -3.97 11.76
N ARG A 148 -1.02 -2.90 12.22
CA ARG A 148 -1.68 -1.86 13.01
C ARG A 148 -2.75 -1.12 12.21
N LYS A 149 -2.50 -0.78 10.94
CA LYS A 149 -3.51 -0.19 10.04
C LYS A 149 -4.76 -1.07 9.95
N LEU A 150 -4.60 -2.37 9.69
CA LEU A 150 -5.74 -3.31 9.63
C LEU A 150 -6.50 -3.38 10.96
N LEU A 151 -5.81 -3.41 12.08
CA LEU A 151 -6.43 -3.48 13.41
C LEU A 151 -7.18 -2.18 13.74
N THR A 152 -6.53 -1.03 13.57
CA THR A 152 -7.11 0.28 13.95
C THR A 152 -8.25 0.72 13.04
N SER A 153 -8.21 0.36 11.77
CA SER A 153 -9.30 0.62 10.81
C SER A 153 -10.45 -0.38 10.89
N GLY A 154 -10.27 -1.47 11.66
CA GLY A 154 -11.28 -2.53 11.78
C GLY A 154 -11.36 -3.48 10.61
N LEU A 155 -10.44 -3.39 9.65
CA LEU A 155 -10.40 -4.27 8.46
C LEU A 155 -9.96 -5.70 8.80
N TRP A 156 -9.22 -5.90 9.92
CA TRP A 156 -8.71 -7.20 10.34
C TRP A 156 -9.79 -8.29 10.39
N ARG A 157 -11.00 -7.94 10.77
CA ARG A 157 -12.13 -8.89 10.87
C ARG A 157 -12.53 -9.57 9.56
N TYR A 158 -12.09 -9.03 8.42
CA TYR A 158 -12.38 -9.59 7.09
C TYR A 158 -11.24 -10.43 6.54
N VAL A 159 -10.02 -10.29 7.07
CA VAL A 159 -8.80 -10.84 6.50
C VAL A 159 -8.48 -12.20 7.11
N GLN A 160 -8.44 -13.25 6.27
CA GLN A 160 -8.04 -14.60 6.68
C GLN A 160 -6.53 -14.81 6.58
N ARG A 161 -5.87 -14.11 5.66
CA ARG A 161 -4.41 -14.15 5.53
C ARG A 161 -3.86 -12.78 5.17
N MET A 162 -2.80 -12.40 5.84
CA MET A 162 -1.99 -11.23 5.49
C MET A 162 -0.59 -11.68 5.10
N VAL A 163 -0.08 -11.14 4.00
CA VAL A 163 1.28 -11.35 3.49
C VAL A 163 1.91 -9.97 3.32
N VAL A 164 3.00 -9.73 4.03
CA VAL A 164 3.73 -8.46 3.98
C VAL A 164 5.14 -8.71 3.48
N SER A 165 5.57 -7.93 2.51
CA SER A 165 6.89 -8.05 1.88
C SER A 165 8.05 -7.99 2.87
N ASP A 166 7.91 -7.18 3.90
CA ASP A 166 8.89 -6.97 4.97
C ASP A 166 9.23 -8.26 5.74
N GLU A 167 8.22 -9.14 5.97
CA GLU A 167 8.41 -10.42 6.66
C GLU A 167 9.14 -11.46 5.80
N ILE A 168 9.09 -11.30 4.48
CA ILE A 168 9.59 -12.29 3.52
C ILE A 168 10.93 -11.83 2.92
N GLY A 169 11.22 -10.52 2.99
CA GLY A 169 12.37 -9.91 2.32
C GLY A 169 12.23 -9.85 0.79
N VAL A 170 11.00 -9.95 0.28
CA VAL A 170 10.69 -9.90 -1.16
C VAL A 170 9.44 -9.06 -1.39
N GLN A 171 9.50 -8.13 -2.33
CA GLN A 171 8.43 -7.17 -2.59
C GLN A 171 7.72 -7.46 -3.92
N LYS A 172 6.44 -7.06 -4.03
CA LYS A 172 5.77 -6.93 -5.34
C LYS A 172 6.56 -5.93 -6.19
N PRO A 173 6.81 -6.15 -7.47
CA PRO A 173 6.23 -7.17 -8.36
C PRO A 173 7.00 -8.51 -8.43
N ASP A 174 7.99 -8.78 -7.58
CA ASP A 174 8.75 -10.03 -7.65
C ASP A 174 7.81 -11.23 -7.51
N ARG A 175 7.88 -12.16 -8.48
CA ARG A 175 7.05 -13.35 -8.51
C ARG A 175 7.06 -14.16 -7.21
N ARG A 176 8.20 -14.16 -6.50
CA ARG A 176 8.39 -14.96 -5.28
C ARG A 176 7.39 -14.60 -4.16
N ILE A 177 6.94 -13.34 -4.05
CA ILE A 177 5.96 -12.98 -3.03
C ILE A 177 4.57 -13.56 -3.35
N PHE A 178 4.20 -13.63 -4.64
CA PHE A 178 2.95 -14.24 -5.08
C PHE A 178 2.96 -15.76 -4.92
N ASP A 179 4.07 -16.40 -5.29
CA ASP A 179 4.25 -17.84 -5.09
C ASP A 179 4.24 -18.20 -3.57
N TYR A 180 4.83 -17.35 -2.73
CA TYR A 180 4.74 -17.47 -1.28
C TYR A 180 3.29 -17.37 -0.79
N ALA A 181 2.55 -16.34 -1.24
CA ALA A 181 1.15 -16.17 -0.86
C ALA A 181 0.28 -17.38 -1.24
N LEU A 182 0.50 -17.99 -2.42
CA LEU A 182 -0.16 -19.24 -2.80
C LEU A 182 0.14 -20.39 -1.82
N SER A 183 1.42 -20.54 -1.44
CA SER A 183 1.82 -21.60 -0.51
C SER A 183 1.18 -21.43 0.86
N GLU A 184 1.06 -20.19 1.35
CA GLU A 184 0.47 -19.86 2.65
C GLU A 184 -1.02 -20.20 2.75
N VAL A 185 -1.72 -20.18 1.60
CA VAL A 185 -3.16 -20.43 1.56
C VAL A 185 -3.52 -21.78 0.91
N GLY A 186 -2.53 -22.53 0.45
CA GLY A 186 -2.73 -23.83 -0.19
C GLY A 186 -3.54 -23.75 -1.49
N ALA A 187 -3.40 -22.64 -2.24
CA ALA A 187 -4.11 -22.40 -3.48
C ALA A 187 -3.19 -22.50 -4.71
N VAL A 188 -3.79 -22.61 -5.88
CA VAL A 188 -3.11 -22.50 -7.18
C VAL A 188 -3.49 -21.19 -7.85
N ALA A 189 -2.67 -20.71 -8.80
CA ALA A 189 -2.82 -19.40 -9.42
C ALA A 189 -4.23 -19.14 -10.01
N ASP A 190 -4.85 -20.15 -10.64
CA ASP A 190 -6.20 -20.06 -11.19
C ASP A 190 -7.32 -19.87 -10.16
N GLU A 191 -7.03 -20.14 -8.89
CA GLU A 191 -7.98 -20.00 -7.76
C GLU A 191 -7.88 -18.65 -7.06
N VAL A 192 -6.98 -17.77 -7.52
CA VAL A 192 -6.66 -16.51 -6.85
C VAL A 192 -6.81 -15.33 -7.79
N ILE A 193 -7.26 -14.21 -7.25
CA ILE A 193 -7.29 -12.91 -7.93
C ILE A 193 -6.58 -11.87 -7.07
N MET A 194 -5.83 -10.95 -7.71
CA MET A 194 -5.26 -9.76 -7.10
C MET A 194 -6.08 -8.52 -7.47
N ILE A 195 -6.40 -7.70 -6.49
CA ILE A 195 -7.01 -6.38 -6.67
C ILE A 195 -6.03 -5.34 -6.10
N GLY A 196 -5.64 -4.36 -6.89
CA GLY A 196 -4.73 -3.31 -6.43
C GLY A 196 -4.69 -2.10 -7.35
N ASP A 197 -4.14 -0.98 -6.83
CA ASP A 197 -4.07 0.31 -7.53
C ASP A 197 -2.72 0.57 -8.22
N ASN A 198 -1.72 -0.29 -7.98
CA ASN A 198 -0.40 -0.14 -8.57
C ASN A 198 -0.22 -1.06 -9.77
N PRO A 199 -0.10 -0.50 -11.00
CA PRO A 199 0.08 -1.30 -12.22
C PRO A 199 1.24 -2.28 -12.15
N ASP A 200 2.40 -1.81 -11.69
CA ASP A 200 3.63 -2.62 -11.70
C ASP A 200 3.62 -3.67 -10.58
N ALA A 201 3.39 -3.21 -9.35
CA ALA A 201 3.45 -4.07 -8.19
C ALA A 201 2.31 -5.10 -8.18
N ASP A 202 1.06 -4.67 -8.37
CA ASP A 202 -0.11 -5.53 -8.19
C ASP A 202 -0.49 -6.26 -9.47
N ILE A 203 -0.53 -5.55 -10.62
CA ILE A 203 -1.08 -6.12 -11.84
C ILE A 203 -0.02 -6.91 -12.59
N TYR A 204 1.08 -6.27 -13.01
CA TYR A 204 2.14 -6.98 -13.73
C TYR A 204 2.80 -8.04 -12.85
N GLY A 205 2.98 -7.77 -11.55
CA GLY A 205 3.52 -8.73 -10.59
C GLY A 205 2.64 -9.98 -10.49
N ALA A 206 1.34 -9.84 -10.21
CA ALA A 206 0.40 -10.96 -10.11
C ALA A 206 0.27 -11.72 -11.44
N LYS A 207 0.22 -11.02 -12.58
CA LYS A 207 0.19 -11.66 -13.91
C LYS A 207 1.43 -12.51 -14.18
N SER A 208 2.62 -12.06 -13.74
CA SER A 208 3.87 -12.84 -13.88
C SER A 208 3.82 -14.18 -13.13
N ALA A 209 3.05 -14.23 -12.03
CA ALA A 209 2.80 -15.43 -11.24
C ALA A 209 1.59 -16.26 -11.75
N GLY A 210 0.91 -15.80 -12.80
CA GLY A 210 -0.24 -16.48 -13.41
C GLY A 210 -1.57 -16.20 -12.70
N TRP A 211 -1.62 -15.20 -11.80
CA TRP A 211 -2.85 -14.82 -11.12
C TRP A 211 -3.78 -14.03 -12.05
N ARG A 212 -5.06 -14.05 -11.73
CA ARG A 212 -6.04 -13.12 -12.29
C ARG A 212 -5.96 -11.78 -11.59
N THR A 213 -6.38 -10.70 -12.26
CA THR A 213 -6.18 -9.34 -11.74
C THR A 213 -7.37 -8.43 -12.03
N ILE A 214 -7.68 -7.55 -11.06
CA ILE A 214 -8.54 -6.38 -11.26
C ILE A 214 -7.69 -5.15 -10.92
N TYR A 215 -7.49 -4.28 -11.89
CA TYR A 215 -6.84 -3.00 -11.68
C TYR A 215 -7.83 -1.98 -11.10
N PHE A 216 -7.54 -1.48 -9.90
CA PHE A 216 -8.31 -0.43 -9.25
C PHE A 216 -7.74 0.94 -9.61
N ASN A 217 -8.31 1.57 -10.64
CA ASN A 217 -7.84 2.83 -11.22
C ASN A 217 -8.64 4.05 -10.73
N ARG A 218 -8.72 4.29 -9.42
CA ARG A 218 -9.46 5.45 -8.86
C ARG A 218 -8.87 6.81 -9.25
N LYS A 219 -7.57 6.85 -9.58
CA LYS A 219 -6.85 8.10 -9.91
C LYS A 219 -6.86 8.42 -11.40
N GLY A 220 -7.54 7.62 -12.24
CA GLY A 220 -7.63 7.85 -13.69
C GLY A 220 -6.28 7.79 -14.42
N LYS A 221 -5.36 6.95 -13.95
CA LYS A 221 -4.09 6.69 -14.63
C LYS A 221 -4.33 5.99 -15.98
N PRO A 222 -3.35 5.92 -16.88
CA PRO A 222 -3.49 5.13 -18.11
C PRO A 222 -3.90 3.68 -17.84
N SER A 223 -4.81 3.16 -18.64
CA SER A 223 -5.29 1.77 -18.52
C SER A 223 -4.17 0.75 -18.69
N VAL A 224 -4.28 -0.36 -17.96
CA VAL A 224 -3.30 -1.45 -17.95
C VAL A 224 -3.82 -2.63 -18.75
N SER A 225 -3.31 -2.82 -19.97
CA SER A 225 -3.75 -3.88 -20.88
C SER A 225 -3.52 -5.31 -20.36
N ALA A 226 -2.66 -5.49 -19.37
CA ALA A 226 -2.42 -6.79 -18.74
C ALA A 226 -3.49 -7.18 -17.71
N ALA A 227 -4.24 -6.22 -17.18
CA ALA A 227 -5.32 -6.50 -16.24
C ALA A 227 -6.46 -7.27 -16.91
N ASP A 228 -7.05 -8.24 -16.20
CA ASP A 228 -8.22 -8.98 -16.70
C ASP A 228 -9.50 -8.11 -16.62
N ALA A 229 -9.53 -7.18 -15.66
CA ALA A 229 -10.55 -6.13 -15.56
C ALA A 229 -9.95 -4.85 -14.97
N GLU A 230 -10.59 -3.72 -15.25
CA GLU A 230 -10.25 -2.40 -14.68
C GLU A 230 -11.52 -1.76 -14.14
N VAL A 231 -11.43 -1.17 -12.94
CA VAL A 231 -12.54 -0.51 -12.25
C VAL A 231 -12.08 0.84 -11.69
N ALA A 232 -12.97 1.82 -11.67
CA ALA A 232 -12.72 3.14 -11.09
C ALA A 232 -13.22 3.24 -9.64
N SER A 233 -14.13 2.37 -9.22
CA SER A 233 -14.62 2.30 -7.84
C SER A 233 -14.57 0.86 -7.31
N LEU A 234 -14.44 0.71 -5.98
CA LEU A 234 -14.50 -0.61 -5.35
C LEU A 234 -15.89 -1.26 -5.47
N GLY A 235 -16.93 -0.44 -5.63
CA GLY A 235 -18.29 -0.91 -5.89
C GLY A 235 -18.42 -1.70 -7.20
N ASP A 236 -17.65 -1.31 -8.22
CA ASP A 236 -17.68 -1.94 -9.55
C ASP A 236 -17.03 -3.34 -9.56
N VAL A 237 -16.17 -3.65 -8.61
CA VAL A 237 -15.56 -4.99 -8.44
C VAL A 237 -16.63 -6.07 -8.32
N LYS A 238 -17.75 -5.75 -7.66
CA LYS A 238 -18.88 -6.69 -7.42
C LYS A 238 -19.53 -7.21 -8.71
N ALA A 239 -19.38 -6.49 -9.82
CA ALA A 239 -19.88 -6.94 -11.11
C ALA A 239 -19.06 -8.09 -11.73
N TYR A 240 -17.84 -8.28 -11.27
CA TYR A 240 -16.91 -9.30 -11.77
C TYR A 240 -16.84 -10.55 -10.87
N LEU A 241 -17.12 -10.41 -9.58
CA LEU A 241 -17.02 -11.42 -8.53
C LEU A 241 -18.38 -11.73 -7.93
#